data_94a40d348dd9724c0d151bafff646ce1
#
_entry.id   94a40d348dd9724c0d151bafff646ce1
#
_cell.length_a   1.000
_cell.length_b   1.000
_cell.length_c   1.000
_cell.angle_alpha   90.00
_cell.angle_beta   90.00
_cell.angle_gamma   90.00
#
_symmetry.space_group_name_H-M   'P 1'
#
loop_
_entity.id
_entity.type
_entity.pdbx_description
1 polymer ?
#
loop_
_entity_poly.entity_id
_entity_poly.type
_entity_poly.pdbx_seq_one_letter_code
_entity_poly.pdbx_strand_id
1 'polypeptide(L)'
;MISRFAVAALTLFIATRVLAVQPPPSRAPLDPLTPAERKVAEDVSRADSRVKELLGAGRNRLVYVDFIAIKPADASTAPDSPTKPLPIGRHAEVTFYRYDDDSGVRAIVDLQKRAVVQAARIESAEVPLNAEDLSEALALALKNDAVVSLLGADAKTFRVGDGARGVRPRNIVRGLRVVATSDRDPCWQRRCVQLFFRRGDVYLTDSVVVDLTQQQVRIERGQR
;
A
#
# COMPACT_ATOMS: atom_id res chain seq x y z
N MET A 1 -76.51 33.21 17.72
CA MET A 1 -76.17 31.88 17.19
C MET A 1 -74.66 31.87 16.81
N ILE A 2 -73.83 31.34 17.67
CA ILE A 2 -72.37 31.34 17.47
C ILE A 2 -71.94 29.86 17.34
N SER A 3 -71.54 29.45 16.12
CA SER A 3 -71.08 28.12 15.79
C SER A 3 -69.59 27.97 16.16
N ARG A 4 -69.29 27.01 17.05
CA ARG A 4 -67.93 26.70 17.44
C ARG A 4 -67.42 25.55 16.54
N PHE A 5 -66.42 25.86 15.68
CA PHE A 5 -65.67 24.83 14.97
C PHE A 5 -64.52 24.31 15.85
N ALA A 6 -64.55 23.02 16.20
CA ALA A 6 -63.48 22.33 16.85
C ALA A 6 -62.49 21.82 15.76
N VAL A 7 -61.27 22.29 15.81
CA VAL A 7 -60.16 21.77 14.96
C VAL A 7 -59.46 20.67 15.75
N ALA A 8 -59.61 19.44 15.28
CA ALA A 8 -58.86 18.28 15.82
C ALA A 8 -57.50 18.23 15.15
N ALA A 9 -56.44 18.49 15.91
CA ALA A 9 -55.05 18.31 15.47
C ALA A 9 -54.64 16.84 15.56
N LEU A 10 -54.46 16.18 14.40
CA LEU A 10 -53.97 14.81 14.31
C LEU A 10 -52.45 14.85 14.32
N THR A 11 -51.84 14.53 15.45
CA THR A 11 -50.37 14.43 15.61
C THR A 11 -49.92 13.05 15.13
N LEU A 12 -49.24 13.04 13.96
CA LEU A 12 -48.68 11.85 13.35
C LEU A 12 -47.31 11.59 14.01
N PHE A 13 -47.20 10.58 14.90
CA PHE A 13 -45.94 10.09 15.45
C PHE A 13 -45.22 9.24 14.38
N ILE A 14 -44.24 9.79 13.70
CA ILE A 14 -43.32 9.01 12.87
C ILE A 14 -42.29 8.37 13.80
N ALA A 15 -42.46 7.10 14.12
CA ALA A 15 -41.46 6.30 14.84
C ALA A 15 -40.34 5.94 13.87
N THR A 16 -39.26 6.73 13.86
CA THR A 16 -38.01 6.39 13.21
C THR A 16 -37.38 5.17 13.90
N ARG A 17 -37.53 3.99 13.29
CA ARG A 17 -36.76 2.81 13.68
C ARG A 17 -35.31 3.05 13.32
N VAL A 18 -34.50 3.41 14.31
CA VAL A 18 -33.04 3.35 14.21
C VAL A 18 -32.70 1.87 14.10
N LEU A 19 -32.41 1.41 12.89
CA LEU A 19 -31.81 0.08 12.69
C LEU A 19 -30.45 0.11 13.39
N ALA A 20 -30.37 -0.52 14.56
CA ALA A 20 -29.11 -0.77 15.23
C ALA A 20 -28.26 -1.64 14.30
N VAL A 21 -27.27 -1.01 13.64
CA VAL A 21 -26.26 -1.74 12.88
C VAL A 21 -25.53 -2.62 13.89
N GLN A 22 -25.80 -3.92 13.86
CA GLN A 22 -25.08 -4.88 14.68
C GLN A 22 -23.59 -4.74 14.36
N PRO A 23 -22.72 -4.56 15.36
CA PRO A 23 -21.29 -4.58 15.12
C PRO A 23 -20.93 -5.92 14.46
N PRO A 24 -20.09 -5.92 13.42
CA PRO A 24 -19.66 -7.15 12.78
C PRO A 24 -19.09 -8.10 13.84
N PRO A 25 -19.28 -9.43 13.69
CA PRO A 25 -18.78 -10.41 14.64
C PRO A 25 -17.28 -10.16 14.88
N SER A 26 -16.86 -10.21 16.15
CA SER A 26 -15.47 -10.01 16.52
C SER A 26 -14.62 -11.08 15.84
N ARG A 27 -13.79 -10.66 14.88
CA ARG A 27 -12.86 -11.55 14.20
C ARG A 27 -11.67 -11.86 15.10
N ALA A 28 -11.08 -13.05 14.92
CA ALA A 28 -9.87 -13.39 15.63
C ALA A 28 -8.74 -12.40 15.28
N PRO A 29 -7.84 -12.09 16.23
CA PRO A 29 -6.75 -11.13 16.00
C PRO A 29 -5.86 -11.47 14.80
N LEU A 30 -5.77 -12.75 14.44
CA LEU A 30 -4.91 -13.27 13.36
C LEU A 30 -5.64 -13.43 12.02
N ASP A 31 -6.94 -13.18 11.95
CA ASP A 31 -7.65 -13.24 10.67
C ASP A 31 -7.15 -12.13 9.72
N PRO A 32 -7.05 -12.41 8.41
CA PRO A 32 -6.71 -11.38 7.43
C PRO A 32 -7.66 -10.19 7.50
N LEU A 33 -7.14 -8.99 7.25
CA LEU A 33 -7.95 -7.78 7.24
C LEU A 33 -8.97 -7.81 6.10
N THR A 34 -10.19 -7.42 6.41
CA THR A 34 -11.21 -7.14 5.39
C THR A 34 -10.87 -5.86 4.62
N PRO A 35 -11.43 -5.65 3.41
CA PRO A 35 -11.27 -4.39 2.68
C PRO A 35 -11.72 -3.16 3.50
N ALA A 36 -12.79 -3.29 4.30
CA ALA A 36 -13.27 -2.21 5.16
C ALA A 36 -12.28 -1.90 6.29
N GLU A 37 -11.69 -2.91 6.94
CA GLU A 37 -10.66 -2.71 7.96
C GLU A 37 -9.40 -2.07 7.38
N ARG A 38 -8.96 -2.48 6.19
CA ARG A 38 -7.83 -1.85 5.49
C ARG A 38 -8.09 -0.36 5.23
N LYS A 39 -9.30 -0.03 4.76
CA LYS A 39 -9.70 1.36 4.54
C LYS A 39 -9.70 2.17 5.82
N VAL A 40 -10.25 1.63 6.90
CA VAL A 40 -10.23 2.28 8.23
C VAL A 40 -8.80 2.51 8.71
N ALA A 41 -7.92 1.51 8.58
CA ALA A 41 -6.52 1.63 8.99
C ALA A 41 -5.80 2.74 8.21
N GLU A 42 -5.99 2.79 6.89
CA GLU A 42 -5.44 3.85 6.04
C GLU A 42 -5.95 5.23 6.46
N ASP A 43 -7.28 5.40 6.59
CA ASP A 43 -7.89 6.69 6.91
C ASP A 43 -7.43 7.20 8.28
N VAL A 44 -7.38 6.32 9.29
CA VAL A 44 -6.90 6.64 10.63
C VAL A 44 -5.42 7.04 10.59
N SER A 45 -4.58 6.31 9.84
CA SER A 45 -3.16 6.65 9.70
C SER A 45 -2.96 8.01 9.03
N ARG A 46 -3.68 8.27 7.93
CA ARG A 46 -3.59 9.56 7.22
C ARG A 46 -4.11 10.75 8.04
N ALA A 47 -5.04 10.50 8.98
CA ALA A 47 -5.58 11.54 9.85
C ALA A 47 -4.67 11.88 11.04
N ASP A 48 -3.83 10.94 11.50
CA ASP A 48 -2.97 11.09 12.69
C ASP A 48 -1.88 12.14 12.45
N SER A 49 -1.69 13.05 13.41
CA SER A 49 -0.74 14.17 13.32
C SER A 49 0.71 13.70 13.24
N ARG A 50 1.08 12.64 13.99
CA ARG A 50 2.44 12.07 13.99
C ARG A 50 2.77 11.45 12.64
N VAL A 51 1.82 10.74 12.02
CA VAL A 51 1.99 10.17 10.68
C VAL A 51 2.10 11.29 9.64
N LYS A 52 1.28 12.33 9.73
CA LYS A 52 1.38 13.51 8.83
C LYS A 52 2.73 14.19 8.94
N GLU A 53 3.22 14.38 10.16
CA GLU A 53 4.55 14.96 10.40
C GLU A 53 5.67 14.13 9.79
N LEU A 54 5.63 12.80 10.01
CA LEU A 54 6.60 11.87 9.41
C LEU A 54 6.52 11.83 7.88
N LEU A 55 5.33 11.90 7.30
CA LEU A 55 5.13 11.91 5.83
C LEU A 55 5.60 13.22 5.20
N GLY A 56 5.48 14.35 5.91
CA GLY A 56 5.79 15.66 5.35
C GLY A 56 4.84 16.07 4.21
N ALA A 57 5.21 17.13 3.49
CA ALA A 57 4.43 17.68 2.39
C ALA A 57 4.76 17.02 1.03
N GLY A 58 5.79 16.19 0.97
CA GLY A 58 6.27 15.61 -0.27
C GLY A 58 5.45 14.46 -0.83
N ARG A 59 5.88 13.98 -2.00
CA ARG A 59 5.25 12.81 -2.64
C ARG A 59 5.41 11.58 -1.76
N ASN A 60 4.28 10.98 -1.41
CA ASN A 60 4.25 9.70 -0.70
C ASN A 60 3.23 8.75 -1.32
N ARG A 61 3.38 7.45 -1.02
CA ARG A 61 2.50 6.40 -1.52
C ARG A 61 2.19 5.41 -0.41
N LEU A 62 0.92 5.02 -0.29
CA LEU A 62 0.55 3.84 0.49
C LEU A 62 1.11 2.60 -0.19
N VAL A 63 1.87 1.80 0.53
CA VAL A 63 2.49 0.58 0.01
C VAL A 63 1.67 -0.64 0.34
N TYR A 64 1.35 -0.82 1.62
CA TYR A 64 0.45 -1.89 2.04
C TYR A 64 -0.28 -1.57 3.33
N VAL A 65 -1.36 -2.30 3.55
CA VAL A 65 -2.08 -2.40 4.82
C VAL A 65 -2.29 -3.88 5.09
N ASP A 66 -1.75 -4.38 6.19
CA ASP A 66 -1.91 -5.78 6.58
C ASP A 66 -2.12 -5.92 8.07
N PHE A 67 -2.60 -7.09 8.52
CA PHE A 67 -2.70 -7.36 9.93
C PHE A 67 -1.33 -7.55 10.56
N ILE A 68 -1.17 -7.13 11.81
CA ILE A 68 0.02 -7.43 12.59
C ILE A 68 -0.34 -8.28 13.79
N ALA A 69 0.32 -9.43 13.89
CA ALA A 69 0.24 -10.30 15.04
C ALA A 69 1.24 -9.84 16.10
N ILE A 70 0.73 -9.27 17.19
CA ILE A 70 1.58 -8.87 18.30
C ILE A 70 1.64 -10.05 19.27
N LYS A 71 2.83 -10.66 19.38
CA LYS A 71 3.07 -11.70 20.38
C LYS A 71 3.36 -11.04 21.73
N PRO A 72 2.61 -11.34 22.79
CA PRO A 72 2.85 -10.73 24.10
C PRO A 72 4.26 -11.00 24.67
N ALA A 73 4.89 -12.10 24.27
CA ALA A 73 6.17 -12.54 24.80
C ALA A 73 7.41 -11.83 24.21
N ASP A 74 7.31 -11.28 23.01
CA ASP A 74 8.46 -10.65 22.33
C ASP A 74 8.76 -9.24 22.84
N ALA A 75 7.92 -8.72 23.73
CA ALA A 75 8.07 -7.41 24.34
C ALA A 75 9.19 -7.35 25.41
N SER A 76 9.79 -8.47 25.82
CA SER A 76 10.66 -8.52 26.99
C SER A 76 12.14 -8.76 26.72
N THR A 77 12.58 -8.97 25.49
CA THR A 77 13.95 -9.45 25.22
C THR A 77 14.90 -8.47 24.52
N ALA A 78 14.45 -7.27 24.16
CA ALA A 78 15.36 -6.23 23.68
C ALA A 78 15.55 -5.14 24.76
N PRO A 79 16.71 -5.07 25.42
CA PRO A 79 16.95 -4.15 26.55
C PRO A 79 16.89 -2.65 26.17
N ASP A 80 16.93 -2.33 24.88
CA ASP A 80 17.01 -0.94 24.40
C ASP A 80 15.88 -0.50 23.48
N SER A 81 14.80 -1.29 23.35
CA SER A 81 13.65 -0.85 22.55
C SER A 81 12.67 -0.06 23.42
N PRO A 82 12.46 1.24 23.18
CA PRO A 82 11.53 2.06 23.95
C PRO A 82 10.05 1.73 23.68
N THR A 83 9.78 0.63 23.03
CA THR A 83 8.42 0.25 22.63
C THR A 83 7.68 -0.41 23.78
N LYS A 84 6.77 0.35 24.39
CA LYS A 84 5.76 -0.18 25.30
C LYS A 84 5.03 -1.34 24.60
N PRO A 85 4.84 -2.51 25.30
CA PRO A 85 4.08 -3.62 24.73
C PRO A 85 2.72 -3.15 24.23
N LEU A 86 2.40 -3.47 22.98
CA LEU A 86 1.10 -3.15 22.43
C LEU A 86 0.03 -4.04 23.11
N PRO A 87 -1.15 -3.49 23.46
CA PRO A 87 -2.21 -4.28 24.05
C PRO A 87 -2.68 -5.38 23.11
N ILE A 88 -3.07 -6.53 23.67
CA ILE A 88 -3.68 -7.61 22.88
C ILE A 88 -4.95 -7.05 22.23
N GLY A 89 -4.97 -7.05 20.90
CA GLY A 89 -6.08 -6.49 20.13
C GLY A 89 -5.89 -6.73 18.65
N ARG A 90 -6.88 -6.31 17.86
CA ARG A 90 -6.80 -6.38 16.38
C ARG A 90 -6.11 -5.14 15.86
N HIS A 91 -4.90 -5.33 15.34
CA HIS A 91 -4.07 -4.24 14.84
C HIS A 91 -3.80 -4.40 13.34
N ALA A 92 -3.62 -3.27 12.68
CA ALA A 92 -3.16 -3.18 11.31
C ALA A 92 -1.83 -2.44 11.24
N GLU A 93 -0.92 -2.93 10.43
CA GLU A 93 0.27 -2.21 9.99
C GLU A 93 -0.05 -1.49 8.69
N VAL A 94 0.24 -0.19 8.65
CA VAL A 94 0.10 0.66 7.47
C VAL A 94 1.47 1.20 7.11
N THR A 95 1.94 0.93 5.92
CA THR A 95 3.25 1.39 5.47
C THR A 95 3.11 2.31 4.26
N PHE A 96 3.73 3.48 4.39
CA PHE A 96 3.89 4.46 3.32
C PHE A 96 5.34 4.54 2.89
N TYR A 97 5.55 4.84 1.60
CA TYR A 97 6.85 5.21 1.07
C TYR A 97 6.90 6.71 0.77
N ARG A 98 8.05 7.34 1.06
CA ARG A 98 8.34 8.74 0.78
C ARG A 98 9.39 8.82 -0.33
N TYR A 99 9.08 9.58 -1.37
CA TYR A 99 9.98 9.75 -2.52
C TYR A 99 11.06 10.81 -2.29
N ASP A 100 10.86 11.73 -1.34
CA ASP A 100 11.75 12.88 -1.12
C ASP A 100 13.10 12.46 -0.54
N ASP A 101 13.11 11.45 0.32
CA ASP A 101 14.29 11.02 1.06
C ASP A 101 14.48 9.49 1.07
N ASP A 102 13.84 8.78 0.14
CA ASP A 102 13.92 7.31 0.02
C ASP A 102 13.72 6.62 1.38
N SER A 103 12.66 6.94 2.08
CA SER A 103 12.35 6.37 3.39
C SER A 103 10.92 5.83 3.43
N GLY A 104 10.60 5.09 4.49
CA GLY A 104 9.24 4.66 4.78
C GLY A 104 8.70 5.28 6.06
N VAL A 105 7.37 5.25 6.18
CA VAL A 105 6.65 5.53 7.43
C VAL A 105 5.77 4.34 7.73
N ARG A 106 5.97 3.74 8.89
CA ARG A 106 5.17 2.64 9.42
C ARG A 106 4.26 3.15 10.52
N ALA A 107 2.98 2.85 10.43
CA ALA A 107 2.00 3.14 11.47
C ALA A 107 1.32 1.84 11.92
N ILE A 108 1.16 1.67 13.23
CA ILE A 108 0.35 0.58 13.82
C ILE A 108 -0.96 1.18 14.29
N VAL A 109 -2.06 0.64 13.79
CA VAL A 109 -3.43 1.11 14.07
C VAL A 109 -4.16 0.08 14.90
N ASP A 110 -4.68 0.48 16.07
CA ASP A 110 -5.68 -0.26 16.82
C ASP A 110 -7.04 -0.09 16.10
N LEU A 111 -7.53 -1.15 15.49
CA LEU A 111 -8.77 -1.13 14.70
C LEU A 111 -10.02 -0.96 15.56
N GLN A 112 -9.98 -1.39 16.83
CA GLN A 112 -11.10 -1.26 17.75
C GLN A 112 -11.23 0.18 18.24
N LYS A 113 -10.10 0.80 18.61
CA LYS A 113 -10.05 2.18 19.08
C LYS A 113 -10.01 3.20 17.94
N ARG A 114 -9.77 2.75 16.69
CA ARG A 114 -9.55 3.61 15.53
C ARG A 114 -8.49 4.68 15.80
N ALA A 115 -7.36 4.25 16.32
CA ALA A 115 -6.27 5.15 16.70
C ALA A 115 -4.91 4.58 16.30
N VAL A 116 -3.99 5.44 15.89
CA VAL A 116 -2.58 5.07 15.71
C VAL A 116 -1.93 4.90 17.07
N VAL A 117 -1.43 3.71 17.37
CA VAL A 117 -0.75 3.39 18.63
C VAL A 117 0.76 3.58 18.53
N GLN A 118 1.32 3.43 17.33
CA GLN A 118 2.72 3.65 17.04
C GLN A 118 2.89 4.23 15.64
N ALA A 119 3.80 5.18 15.48
CA ALA A 119 4.25 5.68 14.18
C ALA A 119 5.77 5.86 14.22
N ALA A 120 6.46 5.41 13.17
CA ALA A 120 7.91 5.51 13.08
C ALA A 120 8.35 5.65 11.63
N ARG A 121 9.51 6.29 11.43
CA ARG A 121 10.25 6.24 10.18
C ARG A 121 10.98 4.89 10.10
N ILE A 122 11.00 4.30 8.91
CA ILE A 122 11.72 3.06 8.60
C ILE A 122 12.65 3.28 7.40
N GLU A 123 13.64 2.42 7.29
CA GLU A 123 14.54 2.44 6.13
C GLU A 123 13.80 2.03 4.86
N SER A 124 14.23 2.60 3.74
CA SER A 124 13.62 2.29 2.45
C SER A 124 13.73 0.80 2.12
N ALA A 125 14.80 0.12 2.52
CA ALA A 125 15.00 -1.31 2.32
C ALA A 125 13.89 -2.18 2.93
N GLU A 126 13.25 -1.71 4.01
CA GLU A 126 12.13 -2.39 4.65
C GLU A 126 10.78 -2.21 3.92
N VAL A 127 10.72 -1.27 2.96
CA VAL A 127 9.48 -0.97 2.24
C VAL A 127 9.39 -1.78 0.95
N PRO A 128 8.53 -2.79 0.84
CA PRO A 128 8.41 -3.62 -0.36
C PRO A 128 7.86 -2.83 -1.55
N LEU A 129 8.00 -3.38 -2.75
CA LEU A 129 7.25 -2.90 -3.91
C LEU A 129 5.79 -3.34 -3.82
N ASN A 130 4.90 -2.50 -4.31
CA ASN A 130 3.50 -2.85 -4.48
C ASN A 130 3.10 -2.96 -5.97
N ALA A 131 1.87 -3.35 -6.23
CA ALA A 131 1.37 -3.50 -7.61
C ALA A 131 1.33 -2.17 -8.37
N GLU A 132 1.14 -1.05 -7.67
CA GLU A 132 1.12 0.29 -8.28
C GLU A 132 2.52 0.72 -8.71
N ASP A 133 3.56 0.42 -7.90
CA ASP A 133 4.95 0.67 -8.27
C ASP A 133 5.31 -0.07 -9.58
N LEU A 134 4.93 -1.35 -9.67
CA LEU A 134 5.19 -2.15 -10.85
C LEU A 134 4.42 -1.65 -12.07
N SER A 135 3.17 -1.22 -11.87
CA SER A 135 2.33 -0.68 -12.94
C SER A 135 2.87 0.66 -13.44
N GLU A 136 3.32 1.54 -12.54
CA GLU A 136 3.94 2.81 -12.91
C GLU A 136 5.28 2.58 -13.61
N ALA A 137 6.12 1.67 -13.11
CA ALA A 137 7.38 1.31 -13.74
C ALA A 137 7.17 0.79 -15.15
N LEU A 138 6.20 -0.11 -15.37
CA LEU A 138 5.87 -0.60 -16.70
C LEU A 138 5.37 0.54 -17.61
N ALA A 139 4.50 1.41 -17.11
CA ALA A 139 3.98 2.54 -17.88
C ALA A 139 5.09 3.51 -18.32
N LEU A 140 6.07 3.77 -17.45
CA LEU A 140 7.26 4.57 -17.77
C LEU A 140 8.16 3.85 -18.79
N ALA A 141 8.42 2.56 -18.59
CA ALA A 141 9.21 1.76 -19.52
C ALA A 141 8.62 1.75 -20.93
N LEU A 142 7.30 1.63 -21.05
CA LEU A 142 6.60 1.63 -22.36
C LEU A 142 6.52 3.01 -23.04
N LYS A 143 6.90 4.08 -22.38
CA LYS A 143 7.10 5.42 -23.00
C LYS A 143 8.50 5.61 -23.57
N ASN A 144 9.45 4.73 -23.25
CA ASN A 144 10.82 4.80 -23.70
C ASN A 144 10.98 4.03 -25.02
N ASP A 145 11.36 4.73 -26.10
CA ASP A 145 11.45 4.15 -27.46
C ASP A 145 12.45 2.99 -27.53
N ALA A 146 13.55 3.05 -26.79
CA ALA A 146 14.53 1.96 -26.75
C ALA A 146 13.94 0.69 -26.12
N VAL A 147 13.13 0.83 -25.07
CA VAL A 147 12.41 -0.29 -24.45
C VAL A 147 11.34 -0.84 -25.39
N VAL A 148 10.57 0.03 -26.04
CA VAL A 148 9.59 -0.40 -27.04
C VAL A 148 10.24 -1.16 -28.18
N SER A 149 11.39 -0.68 -28.66
CA SER A 149 12.19 -1.37 -29.69
C SER A 149 12.71 -2.74 -29.22
N LEU A 150 13.18 -2.82 -27.98
CA LEU A 150 13.60 -4.09 -27.34
C LEU A 150 12.45 -5.11 -27.28
N LEU A 151 11.25 -4.66 -26.89
CA LEU A 151 10.07 -5.51 -26.75
C LEU A 151 9.40 -5.83 -28.08
N GLY A 152 9.63 -5.04 -29.13
CA GLY A 152 9.07 -5.21 -30.46
C GLY A 152 7.56 -5.00 -30.52
N ALA A 153 6.90 -5.64 -31.50
CA ALA A 153 5.47 -5.46 -31.77
C ALA A 153 4.57 -5.82 -30.57
N ASP A 154 5.05 -6.67 -29.68
CA ASP A 154 4.28 -7.13 -28.50
C ASP A 154 4.37 -6.16 -27.30
N ALA A 155 5.12 -5.05 -27.38
CA ALA A 155 5.37 -4.16 -26.25
C ALA A 155 4.11 -3.80 -25.47
N LYS A 156 3.02 -3.45 -26.13
CA LYS A 156 1.74 -3.05 -25.52
C LYS A 156 0.95 -4.20 -24.89
N THR A 157 1.38 -5.44 -25.07
CA THR A 157 0.67 -6.63 -24.57
C THR A 157 1.22 -7.10 -23.23
N PHE A 158 2.37 -6.57 -22.79
CA PHE A 158 2.94 -6.89 -21.49
C PHE A 158 2.07 -6.38 -20.34
N ARG A 159 1.94 -7.20 -19.30
CA ARG A 159 1.14 -6.90 -18.10
C ARG A 159 1.93 -7.27 -16.85
N VAL A 160 1.71 -6.53 -15.77
CA VAL A 160 2.26 -6.82 -14.45
C VAL A 160 1.55 -8.03 -13.84
N GLY A 161 2.32 -8.94 -13.24
CA GLY A 161 1.82 -10.08 -12.48
C GLY A 161 1.51 -11.32 -13.34
N ASP A 162 1.06 -12.37 -12.67
CA ASP A 162 0.84 -13.70 -13.29
C ASP A 162 -0.52 -13.83 -14.01
N GLY A 163 -1.29 -12.74 -14.08
CA GLY A 163 -2.65 -12.76 -14.64
C GLY A 163 -3.72 -13.19 -13.63
N ALA A 164 -4.99 -13.05 -14.04
CA ALA A 164 -6.10 -13.55 -13.26
C ALA A 164 -6.03 -15.08 -13.12
N ARG A 165 -6.57 -15.64 -12.03
CA ARG A 165 -6.59 -17.09 -11.79
C ARG A 165 -7.15 -17.81 -13.02
N GLY A 166 -6.38 -18.74 -13.60
CA GLY A 166 -6.77 -19.57 -14.74
C GLY A 166 -6.37 -19.04 -16.11
N VAL A 167 -5.95 -17.78 -16.25
CA VAL A 167 -5.44 -17.22 -17.50
C VAL A 167 -3.97 -16.83 -17.31
N ARG A 168 -3.06 -17.54 -17.98
CA ARG A 168 -1.64 -17.16 -18.01
C ARG A 168 -1.43 -16.18 -19.17
N PRO A 169 -1.21 -14.88 -18.92
CA PRO A 169 -0.87 -13.96 -19.99
C PRO A 169 0.40 -14.45 -20.69
N ARG A 170 0.44 -14.34 -22.02
CA ARG A 170 1.61 -14.71 -22.80
C ARG A 170 2.82 -13.83 -22.49
N ASN A 171 2.56 -12.56 -22.22
CA ASN A 171 3.58 -11.54 -21.98
C ASN A 171 3.41 -10.96 -20.56
N ILE A 172 4.38 -11.26 -19.68
CA ILE A 172 4.34 -10.91 -18.28
C ILE A 172 5.55 -10.06 -17.92
N VAL A 173 5.36 -9.11 -17.02
CA VAL A 173 6.42 -8.33 -16.38
C VAL A 173 6.45 -8.66 -14.91
N ARG A 174 7.63 -8.99 -14.42
CA ARG A 174 7.94 -9.08 -12.99
C ARG A 174 8.91 -7.97 -12.63
N GLY A 175 8.81 -7.46 -11.43
CA GLY A 175 9.71 -6.43 -10.94
C GLY A 175 10.33 -6.83 -9.62
N LEU A 176 11.60 -6.45 -9.47
CA LEU A 176 12.31 -6.51 -8.21
C LEU A 176 12.74 -5.10 -7.81
N ARG A 177 12.78 -4.84 -6.51
CA ARG A 177 13.37 -3.61 -6.02
C ARG A 177 14.88 -3.66 -6.21
N VAL A 178 15.45 -2.58 -6.74
CA VAL A 178 16.90 -2.37 -6.74
C VAL A 178 17.26 -1.68 -5.44
N VAL A 179 18.10 -2.33 -4.64
CA VAL A 179 18.69 -1.74 -3.44
C VAL A 179 20.14 -1.43 -3.76
N ALA A 180 20.42 -0.14 -3.91
CA ALA A 180 21.77 0.32 -4.19
C ALA A 180 22.67 0.14 -2.97
N THR A 181 23.90 -0.31 -3.18
CA THR A 181 24.88 -0.56 -2.13
C THR A 181 25.95 0.54 -2.02
N SER A 182 25.92 1.52 -2.94
CA SER A 182 26.84 2.65 -2.92
C SER A 182 26.22 3.88 -3.56
N ASP A 183 26.79 5.04 -3.25
CA ASP A 183 26.42 6.35 -3.81
C ASP A 183 26.72 6.51 -5.31
N ARG A 184 27.52 5.60 -5.86
CA ARG A 184 27.80 5.56 -7.32
C ARG A 184 26.69 4.90 -8.12
N ASP A 185 25.82 4.13 -7.46
CA ASP A 185 24.66 3.52 -8.13
C ASP A 185 23.61 4.60 -8.42
N PRO A 186 23.11 4.71 -9.67
CA PRO A 186 22.02 5.63 -10.01
C PRO A 186 20.73 5.44 -9.17
N CYS A 187 20.57 4.28 -8.54
CA CYS A 187 19.43 4.00 -7.65
C CYS A 187 19.70 4.35 -6.17
N TRP A 188 20.85 4.94 -5.84
CA TRP A 188 21.15 5.37 -4.48
C TRP A 188 20.13 6.41 -4.00
N GLN A 189 19.54 6.15 -2.82
CA GLN A 189 18.48 6.98 -2.23
C GLN A 189 17.29 7.23 -3.17
N ARG A 190 16.92 6.23 -3.97
CA ARG A 190 15.84 6.30 -4.93
C ARG A 190 15.04 5.02 -4.97
N ARG A 191 13.77 5.14 -5.35
CA ARG A 191 12.90 3.98 -5.57
C ARG A 191 13.07 3.47 -7.00
N CYS A 192 13.97 2.53 -7.17
CA CYS A 192 14.18 1.87 -8.45
C CYS A 192 13.51 0.49 -8.51
N VAL A 193 12.99 0.17 -9.68
CA VAL A 193 12.39 -1.12 -10.01
C VAL A 193 13.11 -1.71 -11.21
N GLN A 194 13.66 -2.90 -11.07
CA GLN A 194 14.16 -3.69 -12.19
C GLN A 194 13.05 -4.56 -12.75
N LEU A 195 12.71 -4.36 -14.00
CA LEU A 195 11.67 -5.10 -14.72
C LEU A 195 12.28 -6.21 -15.55
N PHE A 196 11.72 -7.41 -15.40
CA PHE A 196 12.04 -8.60 -16.18
C PHE A 196 10.84 -8.95 -17.06
N PHE A 197 11.08 -9.05 -18.35
CA PHE A 197 10.04 -9.33 -19.34
C PHE A 197 10.07 -10.80 -19.71
N ARG A 198 8.91 -11.48 -19.60
CA ARG A 198 8.74 -12.86 -20.02
C ARG A 198 7.77 -12.95 -21.18
N ARG A 199 8.18 -13.60 -22.27
CA ARG A 199 7.36 -13.87 -23.44
C ARG A 199 7.12 -15.37 -23.54
N GLY A 200 5.90 -15.83 -23.33
CA GLY A 200 5.62 -17.25 -23.16
C GLY A 200 6.37 -17.80 -21.94
N ASP A 201 7.24 -18.78 -22.16
CA ASP A 201 8.04 -19.41 -21.10
C ASP A 201 9.47 -18.89 -21.02
N VAL A 202 9.84 -17.90 -21.86
CA VAL A 202 11.20 -17.37 -21.95
C VAL A 202 11.29 -15.97 -21.40
N TYR A 203 12.24 -15.72 -20.49
CA TYR A 203 12.62 -14.37 -20.08
C TYR A 203 13.56 -13.75 -21.13
N LEU A 204 13.37 -12.45 -21.39
CA LEU A 204 14.34 -11.69 -22.16
C LEU A 204 15.63 -11.54 -21.34
N THR A 205 16.77 -11.59 -22.01
CA THR A 205 18.08 -11.46 -21.36
C THR A 205 18.34 -10.07 -20.80
N ASP A 206 17.81 -9.06 -21.47
CA ASP A 206 17.94 -7.68 -21.04
C ASP A 206 16.83 -7.33 -20.04
N SER A 207 17.18 -6.58 -19.02
CA SER A 207 16.25 -6.04 -18.04
C SER A 207 16.14 -4.52 -18.18
N VAL A 208 15.10 -3.96 -17.58
CA VAL A 208 14.88 -2.51 -17.61
C VAL A 208 14.80 -2.01 -16.18
N VAL A 209 15.64 -1.06 -15.81
CA VAL A 209 15.59 -0.38 -14.52
C VAL A 209 14.87 0.93 -14.68
N VAL A 210 13.85 1.13 -13.84
CA VAL A 210 13.03 2.32 -13.78
C VAL A 210 13.21 3.00 -12.43
N ASP A 211 13.69 4.22 -12.43
CA ASP A 211 13.73 5.11 -11.28
C ASP A 211 12.37 5.81 -11.16
N LEU A 212 11.56 5.38 -10.18
CA LEU A 212 10.24 5.96 -9.92
C LEU A 212 10.32 7.34 -9.26
N THR A 213 11.45 7.67 -8.64
CA THR A 213 11.68 8.97 -8.02
C THR A 213 11.89 10.05 -9.09
N GLN A 214 12.76 9.77 -10.07
CA GLN A 214 13.09 10.70 -11.14
C GLN A 214 12.36 10.42 -12.46
N GLN A 215 11.56 9.35 -12.52
CA GLN A 215 10.85 8.90 -13.73
C GLN A 215 11.78 8.62 -14.91
N GLN A 216 12.96 8.08 -14.64
CA GLN A 216 13.97 7.73 -15.63
C GLN A 216 13.98 6.23 -15.92
N VAL A 217 14.35 5.88 -17.15
CA VAL A 217 14.38 4.49 -17.62
C VAL A 217 15.73 4.19 -18.23
N ARG A 218 16.35 3.06 -17.86
CA ARG A 218 17.57 2.55 -18.48
C ARG A 218 17.46 1.06 -18.78
N ILE A 219 18.10 0.61 -19.86
CA ILE A 219 18.18 -0.81 -20.21
C ILE A 219 19.50 -1.35 -19.66
N GLU A 220 19.43 -2.45 -18.94
CA GLU A 220 20.58 -3.21 -18.49
C GLU A 220 20.71 -4.46 -19.36
N ARG A 221 21.81 -4.55 -20.09
CA ARG A 221 22.07 -5.69 -20.96
C ARG A 221 22.52 -6.88 -20.13
N GLY A 222 21.87 -8.01 -20.34
CA GLY A 222 22.30 -9.28 -19.76
C GLY A 222 23.70 -9.64 -20.24
N GLN A 223 24.52 -10.19 -19.34
CA GLN A 223 25.80 -10.75 -19.75
C GLN A 223 25.51 -11.99 -20.64
N ARG A 224 26.01 -11.95 -21.87
CA ARG A 224 25.98 -13.09 -22.81
C ARG A 224 27.09 -14.06 -22.51
#